data_f056aeef1986c21bc7b710d903647674
#
_entry.id   f056aeef1986c21bc7b710d903647674
#
_cell.length_a   1.000
_cell.length_b   1.000
_cell.length_c   1.000
_cell.angle_alpha   90.00
_cell.angle_beta   90.00
_cell.angle_gamma   90.00
#
_symmetry.space_group_name_H-M   'P 1'
#
loop_
_entity.id
_entity.type
_entity.pdbx_description
1 polymer ?
#
loop_
_entity_poly.entity_id
_entity_poly.type
_entity_poly.pdbx_seq_one_letter_code
_entity_poly.pdbx_strand_id
1 'polypeptide(L)'
;IGKKLIMSISGLFLILFLVFHLCMNIAAVFSGEAYNVICGLLGSNWYALLGTLVLAAGVVVHFVYAIILTLQNRKARGNDRYAINARPKGVEWASQNMFVLGVIVILFMVLHFTQFWYNMMFAELAGIHGDIHPQDGAAFINFYFQGNVVNTVLYLIWFVALWFHLTHGFWSAIHTIGWNNTVWLSRWECISKWVATIICGLF
;
A
#
# COMPACT_ATOMS: atom_id res chain seq x y z
N ILE A 1 22.39 -1.84 9.86
CA ILE A 1 21.31 -2.74 10.32
C ILE A 1 20.07 -1.92 10.65
N GLY A 2 20.12 -0.85 11.46
CA GLY A 2 18.96 -0.09 11.93
C GLY A 2 18.06 0.45 10.83
N LYS A 3 18.60 1.00 9.73
CA LYS A 3 17.80 1.55 8.62
C LYS A 3 16.95 0.50 7.92
N LYS A 4 17.48 -0.71 7.72
CA LYS A 4 16.71 -1.82 7.15
C LYS A 4 15.60 -2.29 8.09
N LEU A 5 15.85 -2.28 9.38
CA LEU A 5 14.87 -2.65 10.40
C LEU A 5 13.69 -1.65 10.42
N ILE A 6 13.97 -0.34 10.37
CA ILE A 6 12.92 0.71 10.31
C ILE A 6 12.08 0.52 9.03
N MET A 7 12.74 0.28 7.89
CA MET A 7 12.06 0.00 6.62
C MET A 7 11.12 -1.21 6.72
N SER A 8 11.58 -2.28 7.36
CA SER A 8 10.81 -3.51 7.53
C SER A 8 9.63 -3.35 8.50
N ILE A 9 9.85 -2.70 9.64
CA ILE A 9 8.79 -2.44 10.62
C ILE A 9 7.72 -1.52 10.02
N SER A 10 8.11 -0.44 9.35
CA SER A 10 7.15 0.45 8.70
C SER A 10 6.38 -0.26 7.58
N GLY A 11 7.04 -1.13 6.80
CA GLY A 11 6.38 -1.94 5.78
C GLY A 11 5.36 -2.92 6.34
N LEU A 12 5.68 -3.64 7.42
CA LEU A 12 4.74 -4.53 8.10
C LEU A 12 3.56 -3.78 8.72
N PHE A 13 3.80 -2.60 9.29
CA PHE A 13 2.75 -1.71 9.77
C PHE A 13 1.78 -1.32 8.64
N LEU A 14 2.30 -0.95 7.46
CA LEU A 14 1.46 -0.62 6.30
C LEU A 14 0.69 -1.83 5.77
N ILE A 15 1.26 -3.04 5.80
CA ILE A 15 0.54 -4.27 5.43
C ILE A 15 -0.60 -4.54 6.42
N LEU A 16 -0.36 -4.37 7.72
CA LEU A 16 -1.42 -4.50 8.73
C LEU A 16 -2.56 -3.51 8.47
N PHE A 17 -2.23 -2.26 8.13
CA PHE A 17 -3.22 -1.28 7.73
C PHE A 17 -3.98 -1.71 6.46
N LEU A 18 -3.30 -2.25 5.43
CA LEU A 18 -3.99 -2.73 4.22
C LEU A 18 -4.98 -3.85 4.53
N VAL A 19 -4.65 -4.76 5.43
CA VAL A 19 -5.58 -5.82 5.87
C VAL A 19 -6.78 -5.21 6.59
N PHE A 20 -6.56 -4.27 7.51
CA PHE A 20 -7.63 -3.55 8.19
C PHE A 20 -8.50 -2.79 7.18
N HIS A 21 -7.89 -2.06 6.25
CA HIS A 21 -8.58 -1.29 5.23
C HIS A 21 -9.42 -2.21 4.31
N LEU A 22 -8.88 -3.35 3.92
CA LEU A 22 -9.63 -4.37 3.17
C LEU A 22 -10.84 -4.87 3.96
N CYS A 23 -10.67 -5.23 5.24
CA CYS A 23 -11.76 -5.71 6.08
C CYS A 23 -12.91 -4.68 6.18
N MET A 24 -12.58 -3.38 6.24
CA MET A 24 -13.59 -2.33 6.27
C MET A 24 -14.26 -2.15 4.90
N ASN A 25 -13.50 -2.21 3.81
CA ASN A 25 -14.04 -2.02 2.46
C ASN A 25 -14.85 -3.21 1.94
N ILE A 26 -14.58 -4.42 2.39
CA ILE A 26 -15.31 -5.62 1.94
C ILE A 26 -16.81 -5.53 2.28
N ALA A 27 -17.19 -4.73 3.28
CA ALA A 27 -18.57 -4.46 3.59
C ALA A 27 -19.35 -3.83 2.42
N ALA A 28 -18.68 -3.04 1.57
CA ALA A 28 -19.30 -2.43 0.39
C ALA A 28 -19.81 -3.46 -0.63
N VAL A 29 -19.21 -4.65 -0.67
CA VAL A 29 -19.63 -5.75 -1.55
C VAL A 29 -20.96 -6.34 -1.12
N PHE A 30 -21.25 -6.34 0.18
CA PHE A 30 -22.46 -6.95 0.75
C PHE A 30 -23.59 -5.93 0.92
N SER A 31 -23.27 -4.71 1.36
CA SER A 31 -24.27 -3.66 1.60
C SER A 31 -23.61 -2.27 1.61
N GLY A 32 -24.07 -1.39 0.71
CA GLY A 32 -23.68 0.02 0.71
C GLY A 32 -24.07 0.74 2.02
N GLU A 33 -25.21 0.39 2.61
CA GLU A 33 -25.65 0.96 3.88
C GLU A 33 -24.70 0.55 5.04
N ALA A 34 -24.36 -0.73 5.13
CA ALA A 34 -23.38 -1.20 6.12
C ALA A 34 -22.01 -0.55 5.93
N TYR A 35 -21.58 -0.35 4.69
CA TYR A 35 -20.35 0.37 4.39
C TYR A 35 -20.41 1.83 4.81
N ASN A 36 -21.53 2.52 4.59
CA ASN A 36 -21.72 3.91 5.01
C ASN A 36 -21.69 4.06 6.55
N VAL A 37 -22.21 3.08 7.30
CA VAL A 37 -22.04 3.06 8.77
C VAL A 37 -20.56 3.00 9.15
N ILE A 38 -19.76 2.17 8.48
CA ILE A 38 -18.31 2.09 8.71
C ILE A 38 -17.65 3.42 8.36
N CYS A 39 -18.01 4.04 7.23
CA CYS A 39 -17.49 5.35 6.83
C CYS A 39 -17.81 6.43 7.88
N GLY A 40 -19.01 6.43 8.45
CA GLY A 40 -19.39 7.34 9.54
C GLY A 40 -18.59 7.10 10.82
N LEU A 41 -18.34 5.84 11.18
CA LEU A 41 -17.53 5.48 12.36
C LEU A 41 -16.06 5.86 12.20
N LEU A 42 -15.50 5.71 11.00
CA LEU A 42 -14.09 5.98 10.69
C LEU A 42 -13.86 7.35 10.01
N GLY A 43 -14.88 8.19 9.96
CA GLY A 43 -14.81 9.52 9.33
C GLY A 43 -14.03 10.53 10.17
N SER A 44 -14.68 11.63 10.58
CA SER A 44 -14.04 12.76 11.27
C SER A 44 -13.86 12.61 12.78
N ASN A 45 -14.06 11.40 13.32
CA ASN A 45 -13.89 11.13 14.74
C ASN A 45 -12.43 11.27 15.19
N TRP A 46 -12.19 11.70 16.41
CA TRP A 46 -10.86 11.98 16.94
C TRP A 46 -9.88 10.78 16.84
N TYR A 47 -10.38 9.56 17.06
CA TYR A 47 -9.58 8.33 16.97
C TYR A 47 -9.22 8.00 15.52
N ALA A 48 -10.12 8.25 14.56
CA ALA A 48 -9.87 8.06 13.14
C ALA A 48 -8.85 9.08 12.62
N LEU A 49 -8.95 10.34 13.08
CA LEU A 49 -7.95 11.37 12.79
C LEU A 49 -6.58 11.01 13.33
N LEU A 50 -6.50 10.57 14.59
CA LEU A 50 -5.24 10.11 15.18
C LEU A 50 -4.66 8.92 14.41
N GLY A 51 -5.49 7.93 14.06
CA GLY A 51 -5.10 6.79 13.24
C GLY A 51 -4.55 7.21 11.89
N THR A 52 -5.19 8.18 11.23
CA THR A 52 -4.75 8.73 9.95
C THR A 52 -3.39 9.45 10.06
N LEU A 53 -3.15 10.19 11.14
CA LEU A 53 -1.85 10.84 11.38
C LEU A 53 -0.73 9.82 11.61
N VAL A 54 -1.00 8.77 12.38
CA VAL A 54 -0.04 7.67 12.61
C VAL A 54 0.24 6.93 11.30
N LEU A 55 -0.80 6.68 10.50
CA LEU A 55 -0.65 6.07 9.18
C LEU A 55 0.18 6.94 8.24
N ALA A 56 -0.10 8.25 8.16
CA ALA A 56 0.66 9.19 7.35
C ALA A 56 2.14 9.22 7.75
N ALA A 57 2.42 9.24 9.06
CA ALA A 57 3.79 9.12 9.57
C ALA A 57 4.45 7.81 9.14
N GLY A 58 3.75 6.68 9.20
CA GLY A 58 4.22 5.39 8.73
C GLY A 58 4.57 5.38 7.25
N VAL A 59 3.71 5.96 6.40
CA VAL A 59 3.95 6.12 4.95
C VAL A 59 5.18 6.98 4.69
N VAL A 60 5.29 8.14 5.36
CA VAL A 60 6.45 9.04 5.20
C VAL A 60 7.75 8.35 5.60
N VAL A 61 7.77 7.68 6.76
CA VAL A 61 8.95 6.93 7.23
C VAL A 61 9.33 5.84 6.22
N HIS A 62 8.37 5.04 5.77
CA HIS A 62 8.61 3.98 4.80
C HIS A 62 9.20 4.53 3.49
N PHE A 63 8.62 5.59 2.95
CA PHE A 63 9.06 6.22 1.70
C PHE A 63 10.44 6.86 1.82
N VAL A 64 10.70 7.62 2.87
CA VAL A 64 12.00 8.26 3.11
C VAL A 64 13.11 7.22 3.24
N TYR A 65 12.88 6.13 4.00
CA TYR A 65 13.87 5.07 4.12
C TYR A 65 14.03 4.26 2.83
N ALA A 66 13.00 4.13 1.99
CA ALA A 66 13.11 3.55 0.66
C ALA A 66 14.08 4.34 -0.22
N ILE A 67 13.97 5.68 -0.22
CA ILE A 67 14.89 6.57 -0.95
C ILE A 67 16.31 6.43 -0.39
N ILE A 68 16.49 6.54 0.93
CA ILE A 68 17.80 6.46 1.58
C ILE A 68 18.50 5.14 1.23
N LEU A 69 17.81 4.01 1.36
CA LEU A 69 18.37 2.69 1.07
C LEU A 69 18.68 2.52 -0.42
N THR A 70 17.82 3.03 -1.30
CA THR A 70 18.06 3.00 -2.75
C THR A 70 19.31 3.79 -3.14
N LEU A 71 19.47 5.00 -2.60
CA LEU A 71 20.65 5.84 -2.85
C LEU A 71 21.94 5.20 -2.30
N GLN A 72 21.87 4.61 -1.09
CA GLN A 72 23.00 3.88 -0.52
C GLN A 72 23.39 2.66 -1.36
N ASN A 73 22.41 1.88 -1.83
CA ASN A 73 22.66 0.73 -2.68
C ASN A 73 23.24 1.13 -4.06
N ARG A 74 22.78 2.25 -4.62
CA ARG A 74 23.36 2.80 -5.87
C ARG A 74 24.80 3.25 -5.66
N LYS A 75 25.09 3.96 -4.58
CA LYS A 75 26.45 4.40 -4.23
C LYS A 75 27.38 3.22 -3.99
N ALA A 76 26.92 2.18 -3.29
CA ALA A 76 27.71 0.98 -3.02
C ALA A 76 28.06 0.17 -4.28
N ARG A 77 27.21 0.21 -5.31
CA ARG A 77 27.47 -0.43 -6.62
C ARG A 77 28.52 0.31 -7.44
N GLY A 78 28.78 1.59 -7.19
CA GLY A 78 29.71 2.42 -7.95
C GLY A 78 29.23 2.76 -9.37
N ASN A 79 30.14 3.36 -10.15
CA ASN A 79 29.88 3.75 -11.54
C ASN A 79 30.24 2.65 -12.57
N ASP A 80 30.92 1.59 -12.13
CA ASP A 80 31.32 0.51 -12.99
C ASP A 80 30.10 -0.31 -13.43
N ARG A 81 29.76 -0.15 -14.71
CA ARG A 81 28.73 -0.99 -15.32
C ARG A 81 29.38 -2.34 -15.66
N TYR A 82 28.75 -3.41 -15.24
CA TYR A 82 29.15 -4.75 -15.65
C TYR A 82 29.15 -4.84 -17.19
N ALA A 83 30.25 -5.30 -17.79
CA ALA A 83 30.32 -5.57 -19.21
C ALA A 83 29.28 -6.59 -19.70
N ILE A 84 28.83 -7.44 -18.79
CA ILE A 84 27.75 -8.42 -19.01
C ILE A 84 26.66 -8.19 -17.96
N ASN A 85 25.46 -7.76 -18.39
CA ASN A 85 24.25 -7.68 -17.56
C ASN A 85 23.63 -9.06 -17.36
N ALA A 86 24.34 -9.99 -16.72
CA ALA A 86 23.78 -11.26 -16.33
C ALA A 86 22.90 -11.05 -15.11
N ARG A 87 21.59 -11.35 -15.22
CA ARG A 87 20.72 -11.41 -14.06
C ARG A 87 21.19 -12.55 -13.16
N PRO A 88 21.51 -12.29 -11.88
CA PRO A 88 21.83 -13.37 -10.95
C PRO A 88 20.67 -14.38 -10.94
N LYS A 89 20.99 -15.65 -11.12
CA LYS A 89 20.00 -16.71 -10.99
C LYS A 89 19.42 -16.67 -9.56
N GLY A 90 18.10 -16.65 -9.44
CA GLY A 90 17.42 -16.64 -8.14
C GLY A 90 17.02 -15.25 -7.57
N VAL A 91 17.35 -14.13 -8.27
CA VAL A 91 16.85 -12.81 -7.84
C VAL A 91 15.50 -12.53 -8.49
N GLU A 92 14.47 -12.34 -7.65
CA GLU A 92 13.11 -12.03 -8.10
C GLU A 92 13.06 -10.70 -8.87
N TRP A 93 12.24 -10.63 -9.91
CA TRP A 93 12.01 -9.42 -10.69
C TRP A 93 11.48 -8.26 -9.81
N ALA A 94 10.57 -8.56 -8.90
CA ALA A 94 10.02 -7.57 -7.95
C ALA A 94 11.11 -6.94 -7.08
N SER A 95 12.08 -7.74 -6.59
CA SER A 95 13.23 -7.26 -5.82
C SER A 95 14.07 -6.22 -6.59
N GLN A 96 14.30 -6.48 -7.87
CA GLN A 96 15.10 -5.58 -8.72
C GLN A 96 14.39 -4.27 -9.03
N ASN A 97 13.05 -4.28 -9.05
CA ASN A 97 12.20 -3.15 -9.42
C ASN A 97 11.46 -2.51 -8.24
N MET A 98 11.81 -2.86 -6.99
CA MET A 98 11.10 -2.40 -5.79
C MET A 98 10.94 -0.89 -5.71
N PHE A 99 11.96 -0.12 -6.10
CA PHE A 99 11.88 1.34 -6.08
C PHE A 99 10.86 1.86 -7.09
N VAL A 100 10.87 1.34 -8.32
CA VAL A 100 9.91 1.74 -9.37
C VAL A 100 8.49 1.34 -8.97
N LEU A 101 8.31 0.12 -8.47
CA LEU A 101 7.02 -0.34 -7.96
C LEU A 101 6.51 0.55 -6.81
N GLY A 102 7.39 0.93 -5.88
CA GLY A 102 7.06 1.84 -4.79
C GLY A 102 6.66 3.25 -5.28
N VAL A 103 7.32 3.78 -6.31
CA VAL A 103 6.95 5.06 -6.93
C VAL A 103 5.57 4.95 -7.58
N ILE A 104 5.29 3.88 -8.31
CA ILE A 104 3.95 3.65 -8.89
C ILE A 104 2.90 3.58 -7.78
N VAL A 105 3.14 2.81 -6.72
CA VAL A 105 2.21 2.69 -5.60
C VAL A 105 1.90 4.05 -4.98
N ILE A 106 2.91 4.91 -4.77
CA ILE A 106 2.69 6.22 -4.15
C ILE A 106 1.96 7.21 -5.08
N LEU A 107 2.20 7.16 -6.38
CA LEU A 107 1.48 7.99 -7.36
C LEU A 107 -0.01 7.67 -7.38
N PHE A 108 -0.36 6.39 -7.39
CA PHE A 108 -1.76 5.97 -7.33
C PHE A 108 -2.39 6.20 -5.94
N MET A 109 -1.59 6.14 -4.86
CA MET A 109 -2.05 6.52 -3.53
C MET A 109 -2.44 8.00 -3.48
N VAL A 110 -1.73 8.90 -4.18
CA VAL A 110 -2.13 10.30 -4.31
C VAL A 110 -3.47 10.42 -5.03
N LEU A 111 -3.69 9.68 -6.11
CA LEU A 111 -5.00 9.61 -6.78
C LEU A 111 -6.09 9.15 -5.81
N HIS A 112 -5.85 8.06 -5.08
CA HIS A 112 -6.79 7.55 -4.08
C HIS A 112 -7.10 8.58 -2.99
N PHE A 113 -6.10 9.31 -2.49
CA PHE A 113 -6.30 10.36 -1.49
C PHE A 113 -7.16 11.51 -2.01
N THR A 114 -6.96 11.94 -3.26
CA THR A 114 -7.77 13.01 -3.85
C THR A 114 -9.22 12.58 -4.10
N GLN A 115 -9.44 11.31 -4.42
CA GLN A 115 -10.78 10.79 -4.69
C GLN A 115 -11.57 10.47 -3.41
N PHE A 116 -10.93 9.88 -2.40
CA PHE A 116 -11.61 9.40 -1.20
C PHE A 116 -11.26 10.21 0.04
N TRP A 117 -10.01 10.23 0.49
CA TRP A 117 -9.66 10.89 1.75
C TRP A 117 -10.01 12.38 1.75
N TYR A 118 -9.72 13.09 0.66
CA TYR A 118 -10.02 14.52 0.52
C TYR A 118 -11.52 14.80 0.54
N ASN A 119 -12.32 14.02 -0.19
CA ASN A 119 -13.76 14.23 -0.29
C ASN A 119 -14.54 13.64 0.90
N MET A 120 -13.95 12.75 1.68
CA MET A 120 -14.58 12.15 2.85
C MET A 120 -14.07 12.80 4.14
N MET A 121 -12.93 12.35 4.66
CA MET A 121 -12.44 12.82 5.96
C MET A 121 -12.08 14.31 5.97
N PHE A 122 -11.31 14.79 4.99
CA PHE A 122 -10.90 16.19 4.96
C PHE A 122 -12.09 17.13 4.74
N ALA A 123 -12.98 16.80 3.82
CA ALA A 123 -14.18 17.61 3.54
C ALA A 123 -15.08 17.71 4.78
N GLU A 124 -15.28 16.63 5.51
CA GLU A 124 -16.06 16.62 6.75
C GLU A 124 -15.41 17.48 7.84
N LEU A 125 -14.10 17.34 8.05
CA LEU A 125 -13.35 18.15 9.04
C LEU A 125 -13.35 19.64 8.69
N ALA A 126 -13.29 19.97 7.39
CA ALA A 126 -13.26 21.35 6.90
C ALA A 126 -14.67 21.97 6.75
N GLY A 127 -15.75 21.19 6.95
CA GLY A 127 -17.12 21.65 6.72
C GLY A 127 -17.43 21.93 5.25
N ILE A 128 -16.74 21.24 4.33
CA ILE A 128 -16.95 21.38 2.87
C ILE A 128 -18.06 20.42 2.47
N HIS A 129 -19.14 20.94 1.93
CA HIS A 129 -20.27 20.16 1.45
C HIS A 129 -20.28 20.17 -0.09
N GLY A 130 -20.11 18.97 -0.68
CA GLY A 130 -20.28 18.72 -2.11
C GLY A 130 -21.64 18.05 -2.40
N ASP A 131 -21.79 17.55 -3.62
CA ASP A 131 -23.03 16.85 -4.04
C ASP A 131 -23.21 15.49 -3.35
N ILE A 132 -22.11 14.88 -2.90
CA ILE A 132 -22.11 13.61 -2.17
C ILE A 132 -21.74 13.91 -0.71
N HIS A 133 -22.54 13.36 0.23
CA HIS A 133 -22.25 13.51 1.65
C HIS A 133 -20.91 12.82 1.99
N PRO A 134 -19.99 13.44 2.77
CA PRO A 134 -18.68 12.88 3.08
C PRO A 134 -18.68 11.47 3.69
N GLN A 135 -19.74 11.07 4.38
CA GLN A 135 -19.88 9.73 4.97
C GLN A 135 -20.53 8.71 4.03
N ASP A 136 -20.97 9.12 2.82
CA ASP A 136 -21.56 8.21 1.83
C ASP A 136 -20.47 7.58 0.95
N GLY A 137 -19.71 6.66 1.53
CA GLY A 137 -18.64 5.94 0.84
C GLY A 137 -19.14 5.11 -0.34
N ALA A 138 -20.35 4.56 -0.26
CA ALA A 138 -20.95 3.79 -1.35
C ALA A 138 -21.24 4.68 -2.57
N ALA A 139 -21.73 5.90 -2.36
CA ALA A 139 -21.94 6.86 -3.44
C ALA A 139 -20.60 7.29 -4.09
N PHE A 140 -19.53 7.48 -3.30
CA PHE A 140 -18.19 7.76 -3.85
C PHE A 140 -17.65 6.61 -4.69
N ILE A 141 -17.80 5.35 -4.26
CA ILE A 141 -17.42 4.19 -5.07
C ILE A 141 -18.17 4.21 -6.40
N ASN A 142 -19.48 4.38 -6.38
CA ASN A 142 -20.29 4.46 -7.59
C ASN A 142 -19.85 5.63 -8.49
N PHE A 143 -19.65 6.81 -7.93
CA PHE A 143 -19.22 7.99 -8.68
C PHE A 143 -17.89 7.80 -9.42
N TYR A 144 -16.90 7.19 -8.75
CA TYR A 144 -15.58 7.02 -9.35
C TYR A 144 -15.45 5.79 -10.25
N PHE A 145 -16.25 4.75 -10.06
CA PHE A 145 -16.07 3.49 -10.78
C PHE A 145 -17.21 3.12 -11.70
N GLN A 146 -18.47 3.49 -11.40
CA GLN A 146 -19.59 3.10 -12.24
C GLN A 146 -19.54 3.82 -13.60
N GLY A 147 -19.33 3.05 -14.66
CA GLY A 147 -19.21 3.58 -16.03
C GLY A 147 -17.87 4.29 -16.34
N ASN A 148 -16.98 4.41 -15.37
CA ASN A 148 -15.67 5.05 -15.55
C ASN A 148 -14.56 4.00 -15.76
N VAL A 149 -14.48 3.51 -17.00
CA VAL A 149 -13.51 2.48 -17.40
C VAL A 149 -12.05 2.95 -17.17
N VAL A 150 -11.77 4.22 -17.42
CA VAL A 150 -10.41 4.76 -17.27
C VAL A 150 -9.97 4.67 -15.81
N ASN A 151 -10.80 5.12 -14.86
CA ASN A 151 -10.47 5.05 -13.44
C ASN A 151 -10.32 3.59 -12.97
N THR A 152 -11.22 2.71 -13.42
CA THR A 152 -11.14 1.27 -13.11
C THR A 152 -9.82 0.66 -13.60
N VAL A 153 -9.41 0.95 -14.84
CA VAL A 153 -8.13 0.45 -15.39
C VAL A 153 -6.92 1.00 -14.60
N LEU A 154 -6.95 2.28 -14.19
CA LEU A 154 -5.90 2.87 -13.37
C LEU A 154 -5.76 2.13 -12.03
N TYR A 155 -6.86 1.82 -11.34
CA TYR A 155 -6.82 1.05 -10.10
C TYR A 155 -6.35 -0.39 -10.30
N LEU A 156 -6.72 -1.04 -11.40
CA LEU A 156 -6.20 -2.37 -11.72
C LEU A 156 -4.68 -2.36 -11.93
N ILE A 157 -4.14 -1.35 -12.62
CA ILE A 157 -2.69 -1.16 -12.76
C ILE A 157 -2.04 -0.96 -11.39
N TRP A 158 -2.67 -0.18 -10.51
CA TRP A 158 -2.20 0.03 -9.14
C TRP A 158 -2.16 -1.28 -8.35
N PHE A 159 -3.21 -2.09 -8.40
CA PHE A 159 -3.27 -3.37 -7.70
C PHE A 159 -2.20 -4.34 -8.21
N VAL A 160 -1.90 -4.36 -9.51
CA VAL A 160 -0.80 -5.16 -10.05
C VAL A 160 0.55 -4.69 -9.52
N ALA A 161 0.81 -3.39 -9.51
CA ALA A 161 2.05 -2.83 -8.95
C ALA A 161 2.16 -3.10 -7.44
N LEU A 162 1.07 -2.94 -6.69
CA LEU A 162 0.99 -3.24 -5.27
C LEU A 162 1.22 -4.73 -5.00
N TRP A 163 0.64 -5.61 -5.81
CA TRP A 163 0.84 -7.06 -5.71
C TRP A 163 2.32 -7.42 -5.80
N PHE A 164 3.03 -6.94 -6.82
CA PHE A 164 4.47 -7.16 -6.95
C PHE A 164 5.26 -6.54 -5.78
N HIS A 165 4.86 -5.36 -5.32
CA HIS A 165 5.50 -4.71 -4.18
C HIS A 165 5.34 -5.52 -2.90
N LEU A 166 4.15 -6.07 -2.63
CA LEU A 166 3.86 -6.88 -1.46
C LEU A 166 4.50 -8.27 -1.52
N THR A 167 4.52 -8.94 -2.70
CA THR A 167 5.10 -10.28 -2.84
C THR A 167 6.56 -10.34 -2.41
N HIS A 168 7.34 -9.28 -2.67
CA HIS A 168 8.71 -9.18 -2.20
C HIS A 168 8.80 -8.51 -0.84
N GLY A 169 8.06 -7.42 -0.63
CA GLY A 169 8.16 -6.60 0.58
C GLY A 169 7.85 -7.35 1.86
N PHE A 170 6.83 -8.22 1.85
CA PHE A 170 6.41 -8.95 3.06
C PHE A 170 7.47 -9.95 3.55
N TRP A 171 7.87 -10.91 2.73
CA TRP A 171 8.86 -11.91 3.19
C TRP A 171 10.22 -11.28 3.47
N SER A 172 10.61 -10.25 2.71
CA SER A 172 11.86 -9.50 2.92
C SER A 172 11.86 -8.78 4.28
N ALA A 173 10.72 -8.23 4.69
CA ALA A 173 10.55 -7.62 6.01
C ALA A 173 10.66 -8.67 7.13
N ILE A 174 9.97 -9.81 6.99
CA ILE A 174 10.05 -10.94 7.93
C ILE A 174 11.49 -11.46 8.05
N HIS A 175 12.19 -11.58 6.92
CA HIS A 175 13.61 -11.94 6.90
C HIS A 175 14.47 -10.94 7.68
N THR A 176 14.24 -9.65 7.48
CA THR A 176 15.03 -8.57 8.10
C THR A 176 14.86 -8.50 9.62
N ILE A 177 13.67 -8.80 10.14
CA ILE A 177 13.41 -8.83 11.60
C ILE A 177 13.92 -10.13 12.26
N GLY A 178 14.45 -11.09 11.49
CA GLY A 178 15.07 -12.31 11.99
C GLY A 178 14.13 -13.51 12.17
N TRP A 179 12.87 -13.39 11.69
CA TRP A 179 11.89 -14.50 11.76
C TRP A 179 12.02 -15.46 10.58
N ASN A 180 13.24 -15.87 10.30
CA ASN A 180 13.52 -16.80 9.22
C ASN A 180 14.64 -17.79 9.59
N ASN A 181 14.59 -18.92 8.95
CA ASN A 181 15.67 -19.90 8.89
C ASN A 181 15.59 -20.61 7.52
N THR A 182 16.46 -21.58 7.28
CA THR A 182 16.53 -22.30 6.00
C THR A 182 15.20 -22.98 5.59
N VAL A 183 14.37 -23.37 6.56
CA VAL A 183 13.05 -24.00 6.31
C VAL A 183 11.98 -22.93 6.09
N TRP A 184 11.97 -21.88 6.90
CA TRP A 184 10.90 -20.85 6.88
C TRP A 184 11.05 -19.83 5.76
N LEU A 185 12.23 -19.61 5.21
CA LEU A 185 12.43 -18.64 4.13
C LEU A 185 11.52 -18.92 2.93
N SER A 186 11.58 -20.14 2.41
CA SER A 186 10.75 -20.56 1.27
C SER A 186 9.24 -20.52 1.60
N ARG A 187 8.87 -20.81 2.85
CA ARG A 187 7.47 -20.69 3.31
C ARG A 187 7.00 -19.25 3.33
N TRP A 188 7.83 -18.33 3.83
CA TRP A 188 7.50 -16.89 3.84
C TRP A 188 7.37 -16.31 2.43
N GLU A 189 8.17 -16.76 1.47
CA GLU A 189 8.02 -16.39 0.06
C GLU A 189 6.66 -16.86 -0.50
N CYS A 190 6.24 -18.09 -0.19
CA CYS A 190 4.92 -18.60 -0.57
C CYS A 190 3.79 -17.83 0.12
N ILE A 191 3.88 -17.62 1.43
CA ILE A 191 2.88 -16.88 2.21
C ILE A 191 2.73 -15.45 1.70
N SER A 192 3.84 -14.77 1.34
CA SER A 192 3.79 -13.41 0.83
C SER A 192 3.00 -13.30 -0.48
N LYS A 193 3.11 -14.29 -1.37
CA LYS A 193 2.32 -14.36 -2.60
C LYS A 193 0.83 -14.53 -2.32
N TRP A 194 0.48 -15.39 -1.37
CA TRP A 194 -0.91 -15.56 -0.95
C TRP A 194 -1.47 -14.31 -0.29
N VAL A 195 -0.74 -13.69 0.64
CA VAL A 195 -1.16 -12.45 1.31
C VAL A 195 -1.37 -11.33 0.27
N ALA A 196 -0.42 -11.14 -0.64
CA ALA A 196 -0.55 -10.15 -1.71
C ALA A 196 -1.76 -10.43 -2.62
N THR A 197 -1.99 -11.71 -2.97
CA THR A 197 -3.10 -12.09 -3.85
C THR A 197 -4.45 -11.89 -3.16
N ILE A 198 -4.56 -12.22 -1.88
CA ILE A 198 -5.80 -12.01 -1.10
C ILE A 198 -6.06 -10.51 -0.97
N ILE A 199 -5.07 -9.71 -0.58
CA ILE A 199 -5.23 -8.27 -0.43
C ILE A 199 -5.65 -7.63 -1.75
N CYS A 200 -4.85 -7.80 -2.82
CA CYS A 200 -5.10 -7.12 -4.09
C CYS A 200 -6.28 -7.71 -4.89
N GLY A 201 -6.65 -8.97 -4.65
CA GLY A 201 -7.76 -9.63 -5.33
C GLY A 201 -9.13 -9.39 -4.70
N LEU A 202 -9.18 -8.98 -3.44
CA LEU A 202 -10.43 -8.67 -2.73
C LEU A 202 -10.74 -7.17 -2.68
N PHE A 203 -9.78 -6.29 -2.97
CA PHE A 203 -10.03 -4.88 -3.24
C PHE A 203 -10.67 -4.70 -4.61
#